data_85b5117086cc399a34b6025a8bf6d294
#
_entry.id   85b5117086cc399a34b6025a8bf6d294
#
_cell.length_a   1.000
_cell.length_b   1.000
_cell.length_c   1.000
_cell.angle_alpha   90.00
_cell.angle_beta   90.00
_cell.angle_gamma   90.00
#
_symmetry.space_group_name_H-M   'P 1'
#
loop_
_entity.id
_entity.type
_entity.pdbx_description
1 polymer ?
#
loop_
_entity_poly.entity_id
_entity_poly.type
_entity_poly.pdbx_seq_one_letter_code
_entity_poly.pdbx_strand_id
1 'polypeptide(L)'
;MNPLHLFHITNIRIMQDITNGRCGWCGTDELYVKYHDQEWGKLVTDDKTLFEFLVLESAQAGLSWITILKKREGYRKAFYNFDAELVAQMTDEDVERLMQFEGIVKNRLKIKSTITNAKLFLAVQKEFGSFYNYTLSFFPDKKPIINLSLIHISEPTRPRLIS
;
A
#
# COMPACT_ATOMS: atom_id res chain seq x y z
N MET A 1 27.72 26.65 15.80
CA MET A 1 26.71 25.64 16.19
C MET A 1 26.90 24.42 15.32
N ASN A 2 27.20 23.28 15.93
CA ASN A 2 27.65 22.07 15.23
C ASN A 2 26.44 21.32 14.66
N PRO A 3 26.32 21.03 13.36
CA PRO A 3 25.17 20.38 12.75
C PRO A 3 24.88 18.96 13.27
N LEU A 4 25.85 18.35 13.94
CA LEU A 4 25.71 17.02 14.56
C LEU A 4 24.76 17.00 15.77
N HIS A 5 24.50 18.15 16.42
CA HIS A 5 23.61 18.22 17.58
C HIS A 5 22.12 18.18 17.20
N LEU A 6 21.78 18.63 15.99
CA LEU A 6 20.37 18.61 15.52
C LEU A 6 19.94 17.19 15.08
N PHE A 7 20.89 16.40 14.54
CA PHE A 7 20.61 15.02 14.13
C PHE A 7 20.39 14.08 15.32
N HIS A 8 21.04 14.36 16.46
CA HIS A 8 20.89 13.54 17.67
C HIS A 8 19.53 13.76 18.36
N ILE A 9 19.01 14.99 18.33
CA ILE A 9 17.73 15.34 18.97
C ILE A 9 16.55 14.76 18.18
N THR A 10 16.62 14.74 16.84
CA THR A 10 15.56 14.15 15.98
C THR A 10 15.49 12.62 16.12
N ASN A 11 16.65 11.95 16.24
CA ASN A 11 16.69 10.49 16.44
C ASN A 11 16.20 10.07 17.84
N ILE A 12 16.50 10.84 18.88
CA ILE A 12 16.03 10.56 20.26
C ILE A 12 14.50 10.74 20.37
N ARG A 13 13.92 11.72 19.69
CA ARG A 13 12.47 11.92 19.69
C ARG A 13 11.70 10.80 18.99
N ILE A 14 12.24 10.24 17.90
CA ILE A 14 11.67 9.07 17.20
C ILE A 14 11.73 7.81 18.08
N MET A 15 12.75 7.65 18.91
CA MET A 15 12.85 6.50 19.83
C MET A 15 11.94 6.61 21.09
N GLN A 16 11.50 7.82 21.47
CA GLN A 16 10.64 8.01 22.64
C GLN A 16 9.14 7.84 22.34
N ASP A 17 8.74 7.77 21.07
CA ASP A 17 7.33 7.59 20.66
C ASP A 17 6.92 6.10 20.49
N ILE A 18 7.73 5.15 20.94
CA ILE A 18 7.34 3.73 20.98
C ILE A 18 6.49 3.51 22.24
N THR A 19 5.26 3.97 22.21
CA THR A 19 4.28 3.63 23.22
C THR A 19 3.75 2.21 22.95
N ASN A 20 3.93 1.31 23.90
CA ASN A 20 3.41 -0.08 23.85
C ASN A 20 3.94 -0.97 22.71
N GLY A 21 5.18 -0.77 22.24
CA GLY A 21 5.80 -1.59 21.19
C GLY A 21 5.31 -1.29 19.77
N ARG A 22 4.55 -0.19 19.58
CA ARG A 22 4.10 0.28 18.26
C ARG A 22 5.04 1.32 17.68
N CYS A 23 5.09 1.38 16.36
CA CYS A 23 5.82 2.41 15.64
C CYS A 23 5.14 3.79 15.82
N GLY A 24 5.92 4.85 16.07
CA GLY A 24 5.38 6.20 16.29
C GLY A 24 4.53 6.75 15.13
N TRP A 25 4.76 6.27 13.89
CA TRP A 25 4.01 6.72 12.72
C TRP A 25 2.51 6.35 12.73
N CYS A 26 2.11 5.26 13.42
CA CYS A 26 0.69 4.88 13.46
C CYS A 26 -0.15 5.77 14.40
N GLY A 27 0.50 6.56 15.27
CA GLY A 27 -0.18 7.51 16.16
C GLY A 27 -1.24 6.86 17.04
N THR A 28 -2.38 7.56 17.20
CA THR A 28 -3.50 7.12 18.03
C THR A 28 -4.80 6.90 17.28
N ASP A 29 -4.82 7.08 15.94
CA ASP A 29 -5.99 6.80 15.11
C ASP A 29 -6.27 5.29 15.11
N GLU A 30 -7.46 4.88 15.56
CA GLU A 30 -7.82 3.47 15.76
C GLU A 30 -7.68 2.63 14.49
N LEU A 31 -8.02 3.20 13.32
CA LEU A 31 -7.89 2.52 12.03
C LEU A 31 -6.41 2.30 11.69
N TYR A 32 -5.56 3.29 11.99
CA TYR A 32 -4.14 3.20 11.70
C TYR A 32 -3.43 2.24 12.65
N VAL A 33 -3.79 2.26 13.93
CA VAL A 33 -3.33 1.30 14.94
C VAL A 33 -3.73 -0.13 14.55
N LYS A 34 -4.97 -0.34 14.14
CA LYS A 34 -5.45 -1.65 13.66
C LYS A 34 -4.65 -2.15 12.47
N TYR A 35 -4.40 -1.28 11.49
CA TYR A 35 -3.57 -1.62 10.32
C TYR A 35 -2.15 -2.02 10.77
N HIS A 36 -1.51 -1.23 11.65
CA HIS A 36 -0.19 -1.53 12.19
C HIS A 36 -0.13 -2.89 12.87
N ASP A 37 -1.09 -3.20 13.73
CA ASP A 37 -1.05 -4.40 14.57
C ASP A 37 -1.43 -5.68 13.80
N GLN A 38 -2.30 -5.55 12.79
CA GLN A 38 -2.90 -6.70 12.12
C GLN A 38 -2.39 -6.95 10.70
N GLU A 39 -1.90 -5.93 10.00
CA GLU A 39 -1.56 -6.03 8.58
C GLU A 39 -0.09 -5.66 8.30
N TRP A 40 0.41 -4.58 8.92
CA TRP A 40 1.77 -4.10 8.68
C TRP A 40 2.83 -5.16 9.02
N GLY A 41 3.72 -5.42 8.06
CA GLY A 41 4.78 -6.42 8.23
C GLY A 41 4.32 -7.88 8.27
N LYS A 42 3.05 -8.17 7.97
CA LYS A 42 2.55 -9.54 7.82
C LYS A 42 2.75 -10.02 6.40
N LEU A 43 3.17 -11.29 6.26
CA LEU A 43 3.28 -11.91 4.94
C LEU A 43 1.89 -12.11 4.35
N VAL A 44 1.69 -11.60 3.15
CA VAL A 44 0.48 -11.80 2.34
C VAL A 44 0.83 -12.69 1.16
N THR A 45 0.09 -13.77 0.98
CA THR A 45 0.27 -14.74 -0.11
C THR A 45 -0.97 -14.85 -0.99
N ASP A 46 -2.09 -14.30 -0.53
CA ASP A 46 -3.36 -14.28 -1.25
C ASP A 46 -3.34 -13.20 -2.34
N ASP A 47 -3.54 -13.59 -3.57
CA ASP A 47 -3.45 -12.71 -4.75
C ASP A 47 -4.50 -11.59 -4.72
N LYS A 48 -5.69 -11.83 -4.19
CA LYS A 48 -6.72 -10.79 -4.06
C LYS A 48 -6.28 -9.69 -3.11
N THR A 49 -5.71 -10.05 -1.96
CA THR A 49 -5.15 -9.10 -1.00
C THR A 49 -3.92 -8.39 -1.56
N LEU A 50 -3.08 -9.09 -2.34
CA LEU A 50 -1.95 -8.47 -3.03
C LEU A 50 -2.42 -7.44 -4.07
N PHE A 51 -3.50 -7.73 -4.81
CA PHE A 51 -4.09 -6.77 -5.74
C PHE A 51 -4.73 -5.57 -5.01
N GLU A 52 -5.42 -5.81 -3.88
CA GLU A 52 -5.92 -4.73 -3.02
C GLU A 52 -4.79 -3.77 -2.63
N PHE A 53 -3.67 -4.28 -2.10
CA PHE A 53 -2.54 -3.44 -1.72
C PHE A 53 -1.90 -2.73 -2.91
N LEU A 54 -1.73 -3.40 -4.04
CA LEU A 54 -1.20 -2.79 -5.27
C LEU A 54 -2.03 -1.56 -5.68
N VAL A 55 -3.36 -1.66 -5.62
CA VAL A 55 -4.27 -0.56 -5.94
C VAL A 55 -4.18 0.56 -4.90
N LEU A 56 -4.23 0.22 -3.61
CA LEU A 56 -4.22 1.21 -2.53
C LEU A 56 -2.89 1.95 -2.45
N GLU A 57 -1.76 1.28 -2.59
CA GLU A 57 -0.43 1.88 -2.61
C GLU A 57 -0.24 2.78 -3.84
N SER A 58 -0.71 2.35 -5.01
CA SER A 58 -0.72 3.20 -6.20
C SER A 58 -1.58 4.46 -6.01
N ALA A 59 -2.71 4.32 -5.31
CA ALA A 59 -3.59 5.44 -5.00
C ALA A 59 -2.98 6.41 -3.98
N GLN A 60 -2.05 5.94 -3.13
CA GLN A 60 -1.38 6.75 -2.12
C GLN A 60 -0.49 7.85 -2.71
N ALA A 61 0.03 7.70 -3.92
CA ALA A 61 0.98 8.65 -4.50
C ALA A 61 0.56 10.11 -4.25
N GLY A 62 1.38 10.86 -3.47
CA GLY A 62 1.13 12.22 -3.05
C GLY A 62 0.16 12.41 -1.86
N LEU A 63 -0.26 11.31 -1.21
CA LEU A 63 -1.18 11.32 -0.06
C LEU A 63 -0.58 10.56 1.12
N SER A 64 -1.14 10.74 2.33
CA SER A 64 -0.79 9.92 3.49
C SER A 64 -1.49 8.56 3.44
N TRP A 65 -0.84 7.52 4.01
CA TRP A 65 -1.44 6.18 4.04
C TRP A 65 -2.76 6.14 4.80
N ILE A 66 -2.85 6.85 5.93
CA ILE A 66 -4.12 6.94 6.68
C ILE A 66 -5.26 7.52 5.85
N THR A 67 -4.98 8.45 4.91
CA THR A 67 -6.00 8.97 3.99
C THR A 67 -6.54 7.86 3.09
N ILE A 68 -5.69 6.97 2.62
CA ILE A 68 -6.08 5.82 1.79
C ILE A 68 -6.81 4.77 2.61
N LEU A 69 -6.34 4.46 3.82
CA LEU A 69 -7.03 3.54 4.73
C LEU A 69 -8.46 3.98 5.03
N LYS A 70 -8.69 5.28 5.27
CA LYS A 70 -10.03 5.84 5.45
C LYS A 70 -10.94 5.70 4.23
N LYS A 71 -10.37 5.56 3.04
CA LYS A 71 -11.08 5.34 1.78
C LYS A 71 -11.14 3.88 1.33
N ARG A 72 -10.51 2.95 2.07
CA ARG A 72 -10.37 1.53 1.69
C ARG A 72 -11.70 0.87 1.36
N GLU A 73 -12.72 1.08 2.19
CA GLU A 73 -14.08 0.55 1.93
C GLU A 73 -14.72 1.17 0.67
N GLY A 74 -14.43 2.42 0.39
CA GLY A 74 -14.84 3.06 -0.86
C GLY A 74 -14.17 2.42 -2.07
N TYR A 75 -12.88 2.12 -1.98
CA TYR A 75 -12.15 1.39 -3.01
C TYR A 75 -12.70 -0.03 -3.21
N ARG A 76 -13.04 -0.76 -2.15
CA ARG A 76 -13.70 -2.07 -2.24
C ARG A 76 -15.00 -2.00 -3.04
N LYS A 77 -15.84 -1.02 -2.73
CA LYS A 77 -17.11 -0.79 -3.46
C LYS A 77 -16.88 -0.39 -4.91
N ALA A 78 -15.90 0.49 -5.17
CA ALA A 78 -15.60 1.03 -6.49
C ALA A 78 -15.02 -0.01 -7.45
N PHE A 79 -14.21 -0.94 -6.93
CA PHE A 79 -13.41 -1.89 -7.71
C PHE A 79 -13.78 -3.36 -7.40
N TYR A 80 -15.09 -3.65 -7.26
CA TYR A 80 -15.63 -5.02 -7.14
C TYR A 80 -14.94 -5.87 -6.07
N ASN A 81 -14.67 -5.27 -4.90
CA ASN A 81 -13.94 -5.90 -3.82
C ASN A 81 -12.56 -6.45 -4.26
N PHE A 82 -11.89 -5.71 -5.14
CA PHE A 82 -10.60 -6.04 -5.74
C PHE A 82 -10.57 -7.38 -6.50
N ASP A 83 -11.68 -7.70 -7.16
CA ASP A 83 -11.72 -8.76 -8.16
C ASP A 83 -11.02 -8.27 -9.44
N ALA A 84 -9.81 -8.79 -9.69
CA ALA A 84 -8.99 -8.32 -10.81
C ALA A 84 -9.63 -8.59 -12.18
N GLU A 85 -10.41 -9.68 -12.31
CA GLU A 85 -11.10 -10.01 -13.57
C GLU A 85 -12.19 -8.97 -13.87
N LEU A 86 -13.00 -8.63 -12.87
CA LEU A 86 -14.05 -7.62 -13.02
C LEU A 86 -13.46 -6.22 -13.24
N VAL A 87 -12.41 -5.87 -12.50
CA VAL A 87 -11.72 -4.58 -12.67
C VAL A 87 -11.09 -4.45 -14.05
N ALA A 88 -10.50 -5.52 -14.59
CA ALA A 88 -9.89 -5.51 -15.92
C ALA A 88 -10.89 -5.28 -17.06
N GLN A 89 -12.18 -5.55 -16.83
CA GLN A 89 -13.27 -5.36 -17.81
C GLN A 89 -13.89 -3.96 -17.75
N MET A 90 -13.52 -3.13 -16.77
CA MET A 90 -14.04 -1.77 -16.64
C MET A 90 -13.72 -0.92 -17.88
N THR A 91 -14.67 -0.07 -18.24
CA THR A 91 -14.65 0.79 -19.43
C THR A 91 -14.37 2.27 -19.08
N ASP A 92 -14.29 3.12 -20.09
CA ASP A 92 -14.17 4.57 -19.89
C ASP A 92 -15.44 5.17 -19.24
N GLU A 93 -16.62 4.59 -19.45
CA GLU A 93 -17.85 4.97 -18.75
C GLU A 93 -17.76 4.70 -17.25
N ASP A 94 -17.14 3.58 -16.85
CA ASP A 94 -16.85 3.30 -15.44
C ASP A 94 -15.90 4.32 -14.83
N VAL A 95 -14.89 4.75 -15.60
CA VAL A 95 -13.97 5.81 -15.14
C VAL A 95 -14.73 7.10 -14.87
N GLU A 96 -15.64 7.51 -15.78
CA GLU A 96 -16.45 8.73 -15.58
C GLU A 96 -17.38 8.58 -14.33
N ARG A 97 -18.00 7.43 -14.16
CA ARG A 97 -18.81 7.12 -12.99
C ARG A 97 -17.97 7.21 -11.70
N LEU A 98 -16.77 6.65 -11.68
CA LEU A 98 -15.88 6.66 -10.53
C LEU A 98 -15.32 8.06 -10.24
N MET A 99 -15.18 8.93 -11.23
CA MET A 99 -14.83 10.34 -11.02
C MET A 99 -15.87 11.11 -10.20
N GLN A 100 -17.12 10.63 -10.15
CA GLN A 100 -18.19 11.21 -9.34
C GLN A 100 -18.35 10.52 -7.97
N PHE A 101 -17.67 9.39 -7.76
CA PHE A 101 -17.81 8.62 -6.53
C PHE A 101 -16.95 9.19 -5.38
N GLU A 102 -17.57 9.51 -4.24
CA GLU A 102 -16.90 10.17 -3.10
C GLU A 102 -15.97 9.24 -2.29
N GLY A 103 -16.14 7.92 -2.45
CA GLY A 103 -15.44 6.91 -1.66
C GLY A 103 -13.96 6.71 -2.00
N ILE A 104 -13.48 7.27 -3.12
CA ILE A 104 -12.10 7.10 -3.59
C ILE A 104 -11.41 8.45 -3.84
N VAL A 105 -10.13 8.39 -4.19
CA VAL A 105 -9.39 9.57 -4.69
C VAL A 105 -9.85 9.85 -6.12
N LYS A 106 -10.51 11.00 -6.34
CA LYS A 106 -11.00 11.42 -7.65
C LYS A 106 -9.86 11.88 -8.55
N ASN A 107 -9.15 10.93 -9.10
CA ASN A 107 -8.05 11.16 -10.03
C ASN A 107 -8.14 10.18 -11.19
N ARG A 108 -8.42 10.70 -12.39
CA ARG A 108 -8.63 9.91 -13.61
C ARG A 108 -7.46 8.98 -13.92
N LEU A 109 -6.22 9.48 -13.75
CA LEU A 109 -5.03 8.66 -14.01
C LEU A 109 -4.91 7.50 -13.04
N LYS A 110 -5.20 7.71 -11.75
CA LYS A 110 -5.21 6.64 -10.73
C LYS A 110 -6.28 5.60 -11.02
N ILE A 111 -7.47 6.02 -11.44
CA ILE A 111 -8.55 5.09 -11.80
C ILE A 111 -8.16 4.28 -13.04
N LYS A 112 -7.68 4.93 -14.10
CA LYS A 112 -7.23 4.24 -15.33
C LYS A 112 -6.04 3.31 -15.07
N SER A 113 -5.08 3.72 -14.22
CA SER A 113 -3.95 2.84 -13.85
C SER A 113 -4.40 1.60 -13.09
N THR A 114 -5.44 1.70 -12.26
CA THR A 114 -6.02 0.54 -11.57
C THR A 114 -6.55 -0.50 -12.56
N ILE A 115 -7.26 -0.06 -13.60
CA ILE A 115 -7.79 -0.95 -14.66
C ILE A 115 -6.64 -1.58 -15.46
N THR A 116 -5.63 -0.78 -15.82
CA THR A 116 -4.44 -1.28 -16.53
C THR A 116 -3.68 -2.29 -15.68
N ASN A 117 -3.48 -1.99 -14.40
CA ASN A 117 -2.81 -2.89 -13.46
C ASN A 117 -3.57 -4.19 -13.27
N ALA A 118 -4.91 -4.18 -13.27
CA ALA A 118 -5.69 -5.41 -13.23
C ALA A 118 -5.41 -6.34 -14.42
N LYS A 119 -5.35 -5.78 -15.63
CA LYS A 119 -5.01 -6.55 -16.85
C LYS A 119 -3.60 -7.14 -16.78
N LEU A 120 -2.63 -6.37 -16.32
CA LEU A 120 -1.25 -6.83 -16.13
C LEU A 120 -1.14 -7.86 -15.02
N PHE A 121 -1.89 -7.68 -13.93
CA PHE A 121 -1.94 -8.61 -12.80
C PHE A 121 -2.42 -9.99 -13.26
N LEU A 122 -3.50 -10.05 -14.04
CA LEU A 122 -4.00 -11.29 -14.63
C LEU A 122 -3.01 -11.95 -15.59
N ALA A 123 -2.29 -11.14 -16.39
CA ALA A 123 -1.25 -11.66 -17.27
C ALA A 123 -0.11 -12.31 -16.47
N VAL A 124 0.31 -11.68 -15.37
CA VAL A 124 1.32 -12.21 -14.45
C VAL A 124 0.83 -13.51 -13.79
N GLN A 125 -0.43 -13.55 -13.31
CA GLN A 125 -0.99 -14.78 -12.75
C GLN A 125 -0.98 -15.93 -13.76
N LYS A 126 -1.31 -15.64 -15.01
CA LYS A 126 -1.28 -16.65 -16.08
C LYS A 126 0.12 -17.19 -16.35
N GLU A 127 1.15 -16.34 -16.27
CA GLU A 127 2.54 -16.72 -16.54
C GLU A 127 3.19 -17.44 -15.36
N PHE A 128 3.00 -16.94 -14.13
CA PHE A 128 3.69 -17.42 -12.93
C PHE A 128 2.83 -18.32 -12.02
N GLY A 129 1.56 -18.55 -12.37
CA GLY A 129 0.58 -19.29 -11.57
C GLY A 129 -0.06 -18.48 -10.47
N SER A 130 0.63 -17.45 -9.92
CA SER A 130 0.10 -16.46 -8.98
C SER A 130 0.95 -15.19 -8.99
N PHE A 131 0.38 -14.08 -8.53
CA PHE A 131 1.15 -12.85 -8.36
C PHE A 131 2.18 -13.00 -7.23
N TYR A 132 1.85 -13.77 -6.19
CA TYR A 132 2.80 -14.09 -5.14
C TYR A 132 4.05 -14.82 -5.69
N ASN A 133 3.89 -15.83 -6.53
CA ASN A 133 5.02 -16.51 -7.17
C ASN A 133 5.88 -15.57 -8.01
N TYR A 134 5.25 -14.64 -8.72
CA TYR A 134 5.96 -13.59 -9.45
C TYR A 134 6.81 -12.74 -8.50
N THR A 135 6.27 -12.30 -7.37
CA THR A 135 7.06 -11.53 -6.39
C THR A 135 8.25 -12.33 -5.86
N LEU A 136 8.10 -13.63 -5.63
CA LEU A 136 9.18 -14.50 -5.19
C LEU A 136 10.28 -14.68 -6.25
N SER A 137 9.99 -14.51 -7.55
CA SER A 137 10.97 -14.66 -8.61
C SER A 137 12.11 -13.64 -8.55
N PHE A 138 11.90 -12.52 -7.83
CA PHE A 138 12.93 -11.48 -7.62
C PHE A 138 13.90 -11.81 -6.49
N PHE A 139 13.68 -12.87 -5.72
CA PHE A 139 14.55 -13.27 -4.62
C PHE A 139 15.35 -14.51 -5.01
N PRO A 140 16.69 -14.54 -4.78
CA PRO A 140 17.56 -15.64 -5.18
C PRO A 140 17.08 -17.02 -4.73
N ASP A 141 16.58 -17.10 -3.49
CA ASP A 141 16.12 -18.35 -2.88
C ASP A 141 14.60 -18.55 -3.03
N LYS A 142 13.90 -17.70 -3.78
CA LYS A 142 12.44 -17.64 -3.87
C LYS A 142 11.76 -17.61 -2.49
N LYS A 143 12.39 -16.91 -1.55
CA LYS A 143 11.89 -16.73 -0.18
C LYS A 143 11.81 -15.26 0.16
N PRO A 144 10.77 -14.82 0.89
CA PRO A 144 10.68 -13.44 1.34
C PRO A 144 11.81 -13.12 2.32
N ILE A 145 12.40 -11.94 2.18
CA ILE A 145 13.37 -11.42 3.14
C ILE A 145 12.62 -10.70 4.24
N ILE A 146 12.77 -11.16 5.49
CA ILE A 146 12.13 -10.55 6.66
C ILE A 146 13.16 -9.65 7.36
N ASN A 147 13.03 -8.34 7.20
CA ASN A 147 13.88 -7.33 7.83
C ASN A 147 13.17 -6.71 9.03
N LEU A 148 13.16 -7.41 10.16
CA LEU A 148 12.49 -6.97 11.38
C LEU A 148 12.97 -5.60 11.91
N SER A 149 14.25 -5.26 11.69
CA SER A 149 14.80 -3.96 12.11
C SER A 149 14.28 -2.76 11.30
N LEU A 150 13.81 -2.96 10.07
CA LEU A 150 13.27 -1.90 9.22
C LEU A 150 11.77 -1.71 9.38
N ILE A 151 11.04 -2.73 9.79
CA ILE A 151 9.58 -2.70 10.01
C ILE A 151 9.22 -1.67 11.09
N HIS A 152 10.06 -1.48 12.09
CA HIS A 152 9.81 -0.55 13.21
C HIS A 152 10.24 0.89 12.94
N ILE A 153 10.90 1.20 11.83
CA ILE A 153 11.55 2.51 11.61
C ILE A 153 10.81 3.36 10.57
N SER A 154 10.06 2.77 9.65
CA SER A 154 9.49 3.51 8.52
C SER A 154 7.98 3.34 8.43
N GLU A 155 7.30 4.47 8.24
CA GLU A 155 5.91 4.49 7.77
C GLU A 155 5.79 3.74 6.44
N PRO A 156 4.69 2.99 6.19
CA PRO A 156 4.46 2.35 4.91
C PRO A 156 4.57 3.36 3.78
N THR A 157 5.47 3.06 2.88
CA THR A 157 5.72 3.71 1.60
C THR A 157 5.54 5.23 1.53
N ARG A 158 6.60 5.98 1.86
CA ARG A 158 6.92 7.14 1.02
C ARG A 158 7.80 6.63 -0.11
N PRO A 159 7.45 6.78 -1.39
CA PRO A 159 8.39 6.54 -2.47
C PRO A 159 9.62 7.40 -2.20
N ARG A 160 10.77 6.79 -1.94
CA ARG A 160 12.02 7.54 -2.02
C ARG A 160 12.16 7.90 -3.49
N LEU A 161 12.01 9.17 -3.81
CA LEU A 161 12.49 9.71 -5.06
C LEU A 161 13.98 9.35 -5.12
N ILE A 162 14.32 8.40 -5.99
CA ILE A 162 15.71 8.14 -6.34
C ILE A 162 16.12 9.34 -7.18
N SER A 163 16.88 10.26 -6.56
CA SER A 163 17.59 11.32 -7.27
C SER A 163 18.78 10.74 -8.01
#